data_3d95f736991d70ba14020029cb5ded8a
#
_entry.id   3d95f736991d70ba14020029cb5ded8a
#
_cell.length_a   1.000
_cell.length_b   1.000
_cell.length_c   1.000
_cell.angle_alpha   90.00
_cell.angle_beta   90.00
_cell.angle_gamma   90.00
#
_symmetry.space_group_name_H-M   'P 1'
#
loop_
_entity.id
_entity.type
_entity.pdbx_description
1 polymer ?
#
loop_
_entity_poly.entity_id
_entity_poly.type
_entity_poly.pdbx_seq_one_letter_code
_entity_poly.pdbx_strand_id
1 'polypeptide(L)'
;MKKAIVFVAFGTAKEEDFKKYLLPFKEDAEKKYGKEFDYYFALTSERILKRFNNKIKSYEDTLNSLKENEYKEVYIIPLYFSRGLEYSKVEKLSNSYKDSFKTLKYLKPIFEENKDILDDYFKISKNILFICHGSRNSNESLDKKFIEYKILDSGKKHYVSSTNEKDNIDELIKNIKEDGIDDILIIPILLTKGYHFTKDIILDNGESFFSKLKKNNIKAEVLDKALGEDKLFRKLMMKNIDSIIKD
;
A
#
# COMPACT_ATOMS: atom_id res chain seq x y z
N MET A 1 -9.70 -11.29 28.84
CA MET A 1 -10.57 -11.13 27.63
C MET A 1 -9.67 -11.15 26.43
N LYS A 2 -9.94 -12.05 25.44
CA LYS A 2 -9.07 -12.19 24.26
C LYS A 2 -9.26 -11.00 23.31
N LYS A 3 -8.14 -10.41 22.87
CA LYS A 3 -8.07 -9.31 21.94
C LYS A 3 -7.20 -9.67 20.76
N ALA A 4 -7.54 -9.24 19.55
CA ALA A 4 -6.76 -9.51 18.35
C ALA A 4 -6.49 -8.25 17.53
N ILE A 5 -5.29 -8.18 16.94
CA ILE A 5 -4.95 -7.26 15.85
C ILE A 5 -4.76 -8.09 14.58
N VAL A 6 -5.49 -7.75 13.53
CA VAL A 6 -5.49 -8.46 12.25
C VAL A 6 -5.01 -7.53 11.15
N PHE A 7 -3.83 -7.78 10.62
CA PHE A 7 -3.34 -7.12 9.41
C PHE A 7 -3.95 -7.76 8.17
N VAL A 8 -4.46 -6.96 7.25
CA VAL A 8 -5.12 -7.45 6.04
C VAL A 8 -4.50 -6.81 4.80
N ALA A 9 -4.07 -7.63 3.85
CA ALA A 9 -3.51 -7.17 2.58
C ALA A 9 -3.99 -8.04 1.42
N PHE A 10 -3.82 -7.54 0.19
CA PHE A 10 -4.02 -8.37 -1.01
C PHE A 10 -3.08 -9.58 -1.02
N GLY A 11 -1.83 -9.35 -0.57
CA GLY A 11 -0.75 -10.32 -0.57
C GLY A 11 0.27 -10.09 -1.68
N THR A 12 1.27 -10.93 -1.73
CA THR A 12 2.35 -10.92 -2.72
C THR A 12 2.59 -12.33 -3.26
N ALA A 13 3.12 -12.43 -4.47
CA ALA A 13 3.27 -13.72 -5.14
C ALA A 13 4.35 -14.63 -4.54
N LYS A 14 5.33 -14.05 -3.83
CA LYS A 14 6.47 -14.77 -3.25
C LYS A 14 6.43 -14.69 -1.73
N GLU A 15 6.74 -15.81 -1.08
CA GLU A 15 6.80 -15.88 0.40
C GLU A 15 7.90 -14.96 0.97
N GLU A 16 9.01 -14.82 0.26
CA GLU A 16 10.11 -13.91 0.63
C GLU A 16 9.66 -12.45 0.65
N ASP A 17 8.89 -12.03 -0.35
CA ASP A 17 8.35 -10.67 -0.39
C ASP A 17 7.34 -10.43 0.75
N PHE A 18 6.53 -11.44 1.10
CA PHE A 18 5.64 -11.37 2.25
C PHE A 18 6.44 -11.16 3.54
N LYS A 19 7.47 -11.97 3.77
CA LYS A 19 8.34 -11.86 4.95
C LYS A 19 9.07 -10.52 5.00
N LYS A 20 9.51 -10.01 3.87
CA LYS A 20 10.29 -8.77 3.79
C LYS A 20 9.44 -7.52 3.94
N TYR A 21 8.26 -7.46 3.31
CA TYR A 21 7.51 -6.22 3.16
C TYR A 21 6.21 -6.16 3.97
N LEU A 22 5.57 -7.28 4.24
CA LEU A 22 4.27 -7.31 4.91
C LEU A 22 4.35 -7.80 6.35
N LEU A 23 5.08 -8.87 6.61
CA LEU A 23 5.24 -9.43 7.95
C LEU A 23 5.78 -8.42 8.98
N PRO A 24 6.69 -7.49 8.64
CA PRO A 24 7.21 -6.50 9.59
C PRO A 24 6.17 -5.60 10.25
N PHE A 25 5.01 -5.37 9.63
CA PHE A 25 3.91 -4.63 10.28
C PHE A 25 3.38 -5.38 11.50
N LYS A 26 3.20 -6.69 11.37
CA LYS A 26 2.77 -7.55 12.47
C LYS A 26 3.84 -7.62 13.55
N GLU A 27 5.10 -7.82 13.18
CA GLU A 27 6.24 -7.89 14.11
C GLU A 27 6.43 -6.58 14.90
N ASP A 28 6.27 -5.42 14.25
CA ASP A 28 6.33 -4.12 14.93
C ASP A 28 5.19 -3.94 15.93
N ALA A 29 3.98 -4.44 15.62
CA ALA A 29 2.85 -4.45 16.54
C ALA A 29 3.07 -5.41 17.72
N GLU A 30 3.55 -6.63 17.46
CA GLU A 30 3.91 -7.60 18.51
C GLU A 30 4.94 -7.02 19.48
N LYS A 31 5.95 -6.34 18.94
CA LYS A 31 6.99 -5.68 19.75
C LYS A 31 6.43 -4.52 20.58
N LYS A 32 5.46 -3.78 20.04
CA LYS A 32 4.90 -2.58 20.68
C LYS A 32 3.87 -2.91 21.75
N TYR A 33 2.94 -3.83 21.47
CA TYR A 33 1.80 -4.12 22.35
C TYR A 33 1.96 -5.43 23.16
N GLY A 34 2.99 -6.21 22.85
CA GLY A 34 3.35 -7.40 23.64
C GLY A 34 2.24 -8.45 23.69
N LYS A 35 1.99 -9.00 24.87
CA LYS A 35 1.02 -10.08 25.12
C LYS A 35 -0.42 -9.60 25.35
N GLU A 36 -0.69 -8.32 25.17
CA GLU A 36 -2.05 -7.78 25.31
C GLU A 36 -2.98 -8.27 24.21
N PHE A 37 -2.44 -8.52 23.02
CA PHE A 37 -3.16 -8.96 21.83
C PHE A 37 -2.57 -10.24 21.26
N ASP A 38 -3.39 -10.99 20.55
CA ASP A 38 -2.95 -11.98 19.58
C ASP A 38 -2.90 -11.33 18.18
N TYR A 39 -1.91 -11.70 17.38
CA TYR A 39 -1.62 -11.02 16.10
C TYR A 39 -1.79 -11.96 14.93
N TYR A 40 -2.57 -11.53 13.96
CA TYR A 40 -2.88 -12.28 12.77
C TYR A 40 -2.51 -11.50 11.52
N PHE A 41 -2.21 -12.23 10.46
CA PHE A 41 -2.11 -11.69 9.13
C PHE A 41 -3.05 -12.46 8.21
N ALA A 42 -3.89 -11.75 7.46
CA ALA A 42 -4.88 -12.32 6.56
C ALA A 42 -4.73 -11.74 5.15
N LEU A 43 -5.10 -12.50 4.13
CA LEU A 43 -5.04 -12.08 2.74
C LEU A 43 -6.44 -12.06 2.12
N THR A 44 -6.64 -11.13 1.15
CA THR A 44 -7.90 -11.05 0.40
C THR A 44 -7.85 -11.77 -0.95
N SER A 45 -6.65 -12.05 -1.48
CA SER A 45 -6.49 -12.69 -2.79
C SER A 45 -6.47 -14.21 -2.70
N GLU A 46 -7.54 -14.86 -3.16
CA GLU A 46 -7.61 -16.33 -3.25
C GLU A 46 -6.45 -16.93 -4.06
N ARG A 47 -6.06 -16.26 -5.15
CA ARG A 47 -4.94 -16.72 -5.97
C ARG A 47 -3.63 -16.74 -5.21
N ILE A 48 -3.42 -15.77 -4.33
CA ILE A 48 -2.22 -15.71 -3.48
C ILE A 48 -2.31 -16.73 -2.36
N LEU A 49 -3.46 -16.89 -1.72
CA LEU A 49 -3.67 -17.91 -0.68
C LEU A 49 -3.32 -19.32 -1.16
N LYS A 50 -3.75 -19.69 -2.37
CA LYS A 50 -3.41 -20.98 -2.99
C LYS A 50 -1.89 -21.16 -3.16
N ARG A 51 -1.13 -20.08 -3.48
CA ARG A 51 0.34 -20.14 -3.59
C ARG A 51 1.04 -20.34 -2.25
N PHE A 52 0.44 -19.86 -1.17
CA PHE A 52 0.95 -20.06 0.19
C PHE A 52 0.54 -21.40 0.81
N ASN A 53 -0.06 -22.33 0.03
CA ASN A 53 -0.52 -23.62 0.52
C ASN A 53 -1.35 -23.50 1.82
N ASN A 54 -2.18 -22.48 1.91
CA ASN A 54 -3.02 -22.15 3.06
C ASN A 54 -2.26 -21.93 4.40
N LYS A 55 -0.96 -21.62 4.35
CA LYS A 55 -0.19 -21.24 5.55
C LYS A 55 -0.67 -19.92 6.16
N ILE A 56 -1.29 -19.06 5.36
CA ILE A 56 -1.94 -17.82 5.79
C ILE A 56 -3.43 -17.99 5.48
N LYS A 57 -4.28 -17.62 6.42
CA LYS A 57 -5.74 -17.70 6.26
C LYS A 57 -6.26 -16.57 5.37
N SER A 58 -7.41 -16.80 4.74
CA SER A 58 -8.20 -15.72 4.16
C SER A 58 -8.68 -14.77 5.26
N TYR A 59 -9.08 -13.56 4.86
CA TYR A 59 -9.62 -12.62 5.84
C TYR A 59 -10.93 -13.14 6.47
N GLU A 60 -11.79 -13.77 5.71
CA GLU A 60 -13.02 -14.38 6.19
C GLU A 60 -12.76 -15.54 7.15
N ASP A 61 -11.87 -16.49 6.79
CA ASP A 61 -11.49 -17.60 7.67
C ASP A 61 -10.86 -17.11 8.97
N THR A 62 -10.13 -15.99 8.91
CA THR A 62 -9.55 -15.38 10.10
C THR A 62 -10.63 -14.86 11.03
N LEU A 63 -11.63 -14.11 10.52
CA LEU A 63 -12.76 -13.62 11.32
C LEU A 63 -13.59 -14.76 11.92
N ASN A 64 -13.88 -15.82 11.12
CA ASN A 64 -14.56 -17.01 11.61
C ASN A 64 -13.79 -17.66 12.76
N SER A 65 -12.49 -17.87 12.58
CA SER A 65 -11.63 -18.45 13.61
C SER A 65 -11.60 -17.61 14.90
N LEU A 66 -11.57 -16.28 14.79
CA LEU A 66 -11.61 -15.39 15.95
C LEU A 66 -12.95 -15.48 16.70
N LYS A 67 -14.06 -15.55 15.96
CA LYS A 67 -15.41 -15.73 16.52
C LYS A 67 -15.51 -17.06 17.26
N GLU A 68 -15.12 -18.18 16.63
CA GLU A 68 -15.14 -19.52 17.21
C GLU A 68 -14.26 -19.63 18.48
N ASN A 69 -13.13 -18.91 18.51
CA ASN A 69 -12.23 -18.88 19.65
C ASN A 69 -12.59 -17.80 20.69
N GLU A 70 -13.79 -17.23 20.61
CA GLU A 70 -14.38 -16.30 21.56
C GLU A 70 -13.59 -15.01 21.83
N TYR A 71 -12.91 -14.48 20.79
CA TYR A 71 -12.31 -13.14 20.88
C TYR A 71 -13.42 -12.10 21.11
N LYS A 72 -13.13 -11.10 21.94
CA LYS A 72 -14.11 -10.06 22.28
C LYS A 72 -13.79 -8.72 21.61
N GLU A 73 -12.52 -8.42 21.41
CA GLU A 73 -12.08 -7.18 20.77
C GLU A 73 -11.20 -7.53 19.56
N VAL A 74 -11.55 -7.00 18.40
CA VAL A 74 -10.86 -7.25 17.13
C VAL A 74 -10.58 -5.93 16.44
N TYR A 75 -9.31 -5.67 16.13
CA TYR A 75 -8.83 -4.47 15.47
C TYR A 75 -8.23 -4.84 14.10
N ILE A 76 -8.84 -4.37 13.04
CA ILE A 76 -8.46 -4.69 11.67
C ILE A 76 -7.60 -3.57 11.09
N ILE A 77 -6.46 -3.94 10.53
CA ILE A 77 -5.46 -3.03 9.96
C ILE A 77 -5.33 -3.31 8.46
N PRO A 78 -6.16 -2.70 7.61
CA PRO A 78 -6.07 -2.86 6.17
C PRO A 78 -4.83 -2.15 5.62
N LEU A 79 -3.98 -2.87 4.91
CA LEU A 79 -2.80 -2.32 4.25
C LEU A 79 -3.14 -1.95 2.79
N TYR A 80 -4.02 -0.99 2.62
CA TYR A 80 -4.46 -0.45 1.33
C TYR A 80 -4.35 1.07 1.33
N PHE A 81 -3.87 1.65 0.23
CA PHE A 81 -3.66 3.10 0.15
C PHE A 81 -4.96 3.87 0.04
N SER A 82 -5.92 3.38 -0.74
CA SER A 82 -7.19 4.06 -1.02
C SER A 82 -8.39 3.11 -1.02
N ARG A 83 -9.59 3.67 -1.13
CA ARG A 83 -10.85 2.93 -1.29
C ARG A 83 -10.94 2.36 -2.70
N GLY A 84 -10.37 1.16 -2.88
CA GLY A 84 -10.55 0.36 -4.08
C GLY A 84 -11.39 -0.89 -3.81
N LEU A 85 -11.55 -1.75 -4.81
CA LEU A 85 -12.33 -2.99 -4.71
C LEU A 85 -11.86 -3.87 -3.53
N GLU A 86 -10.56 -3.98 -3.30
CA GLU A 86 -10.02 -4.84 -2.25
C GLU A 86 -10.27 -4.28 -0.85
N TYR A 87 -10.12 -2.96 -0.64
CA TYR A 87 -10.48 -2.34 0.62
C TYR A 87 -11.99 -2.45 0.88
N SER A 88 -12.83 -2.24 -0.12
CA SER A 88 -14.28 -2.36 0.00
C SER A 88 -14.73 -3.77 0.41
N LYS A 89 -14.01 -4.82 -0.02
CA LYS A 89 -14.25 -6.19 0.46
C LYS A 89 -13.95 -6.30 1.96
N VAL A 90 -12.83 -5.72 2.42
CA VAL A 90 -12.47 -5.73 3.85
C VAL A 90 -13.52 -4.98 4.66
N GLU A 91 -13.91 -3.78 4.23
CA GLU A 91 -14.92 -2.96 4.90
C GLU A 91 -16.28 -3.66 4.98
N LYS A 92 -16.76 -4.22 3.86
CA LYS A 92 -18.03 -4.96 3.80
C LYS A 92 -18.03 -6.17 4.73
N LEU A 93 -16.95 -6.94 4.70
CA LEU A 93 -16.82 -8.13 5.53
C LEU A 93 -16.69 -7.76 7.01
N SER A 94 -15.90 -6.74 7.37
CA SER A 94 -15.81 -6.23 8.74
C SER A 94 -17.19 -5.83 9.28
N ASN A 95 -17.99 -5.12 8.48
CA ASN A 95 -19.32 -4.70 8.88
C ASN A 95 -20.28 -5.89 9.08
N SER A 96 -20.18 -6.97 8.29
CA SER A 96 -21.01 -8.17 8.48
C SER A 96 -20.68 -8.97 9.75
N TYR A 97 -19.46 -8.80 10.31
CA TYR A 97 -19.05 -9.43 11.57
C TYR A 97 -19.15 -8.51 12.79
N LYS A 98 -19.64 -7.27 12.64
CA LYS A 98 -19.65 -6.27 13.71
C LYS A 98 -20.34 -6.76 14.99
N ASP A 99 -21.45 -7.46 14.86
CA ASP A 99 -22.22 -7.99 15.97
C ASP A 99 -21.67 -9.32 16.53
N SER A 100 -20.65 -9.89 15.88
CA SER A 100 -19.99 -11.13 16.34
C SER A 100 -18.96 -10.88 17.46
N PHE A 101 -18.56 -9.63 17.68
CA PHE A 101 -17.57 -9.24 18.67
C PHE A 101 -18.11 -8.09 19.55
N LYS A 102 -17.62 -7.99 20.78
CA LYS A 102 -17.95 -6.84 21.64
C LYS A 102 -17.42 -5.53 21.02
N THR A 103 -16.25 -5.60 20.40
CA THR A 103 -15.64 -4.50 19.67
C THR A 103 -15.03 -5.04 18.39
N LEU A 104 -15.44 -4.50 17.24
CA LEU A 104 -14.75 -4.66 15.99
C LEU A 104 -14.55 -3.27 15.38
N LYS A 105 -13.28 -2.85 15.31
CA LYS A 105 -12.89 -1.60 14.67
C LYS A 105 -11.93 -1.87 13.53
N TYR A 106 -11.93 -1.02 12.50
CA TYR A 106 -10.98 -1.11 11.40
C TYR A 106 -10.51 0.28 10.97
N LEU A 107 -9.23 0.37 10.56
CA LEU A 107 -8.67 1.59 10.03
C LEU A 107 -9.22 1.89 8.64
N LYS A 108 -9.34 3.17 8.33
CA LYS A 108 -9.56 3.65 6.96
C LYS A 108 -8.33 3.39 6.09
N PRO A 109 -8.42 3.58 4.76
CA PRO A 109 -7.26 3.51 3.89
C PRO A 109 -6.13 4.44 4.33
N ILE A 110 -4.89 4.04 4.01
CA ILE A 110 -3.67 4.72 4.46
C ILE A 110 -3.67 6.22 4.14
N PHE A 111 -4.09 6.61 2.94
CA PHE A 111 -4.13 8.02 2.52
C PHE A 111 -5.24 8.83 3.19
N GLU A 112 -6.31 8.20 3.66
CA GLU A 112 -7.37 8.88 4.43
C GLU A 112 -6.93 9.13 5.87
N GLU A 113 -6.18 8.20 6.47
CA GLU A 113 -5.66 8.33 7.83
C GLU A 113 -4.42 9.26 7.90
N ASN A 114 -3.66 9.39 6.80
CA ASN A 114 -2.34 10.05 6.83
C ASN A 114 -2.20 11.00 5.64
N LYS A 115 -2.74 12.19 5.75
CA LYS A 115 -2.70 13.19 4.67
C LYS A 115 -1.29 13.70 4.35
N ASP A 116 -0.38 13.64 5.30
CA ASP A 116 1.01 14.13 5.25
C ASP A 116 2.05 13.03 4.94
N ILE A 117 1.59 11.83 4.62
CA ILE A 117 2.45 10.65 4.42
C ILE A 117 3.52 10.81 3.33
N LEU A 118 3.31 11.69 2.37
CA LEU A 118 4.23 11.95 1.25
C LEU A 118 5.05 13.23 1.44
N ASP A 119 4.83 14.02 2.49
CA ASP A 119 5.41 15.36 2.64
C ASP A 119 6.94 15.36 2.67
N ASP A 120 7.57 14.30 3.19
CA ASP A 120 9.03 14.18 3.17
C ASP A 120 9.61 14.02 1.77
N TYR A 121 8.89 13.40 0.85
CA TYR A 121 9.30 13.32 -0.55
C TYR A 121 9.28 14.69 -1.23
N PHE A 122 8.32 15.55 -0.88
CA PHE A 122 8.25 16.92 -1.40
C PHE A 122 9.38 17.84 -0.92
N LYS A 123 10.17 17.42 0.08
CA LYS A 123 11.39 18.14 0.51
C LYS A 123 12.61 17.84 -0.37
N ILE A 124 12.54 16.79 -1.20
CA ILE A 124 13.62 16.45 -2.14
C ILE A 124 13.73 17.55 -3.21
N SER A 125 14.95 17.92 -3.56
CA SER A 125 15.23 18.99 -4.54
C SER A 125 15.00 18.59 -6.00
N LYS A 126 14.97 17.28 -6.30
CA LYS A 126 14.74 16.74 -7.66
C LYS A 126 13.27 16.81 -8.05
N ASN A 127 13.01 16.86 -9.36
CA ASN A 127 11.69 16.58 -9.90
C ASN A 127 11.34 15.11 -9.65
N ILE A 128 10.11 14.82 -9.29
CA ILE A 128 9.68 13.48 -8.90
C ILE A 128 8.58 12.99 -9.83
N LEU A 129 8.70 11.72 -10.22
CA LEU A 129 7.62 10.95 -10.80
C LEU A 129 7.16 9.90 -9.78
N PHE A 130 6.02 10.12 -9.15
CA PHE A 130 5.39 9.13 -8.30
C PHE A 130 4.71 8.06 -9.14
N ILE A 131 4.93 6.78 -8.81
CA ILE A 131 4.26 5.65 -9.45
C ILE A 131 3.47 4.88 -8.41
N CYS A 132 2.15 4.96 -8.47
CA CYS A 132 1.25 4.16 -7.62
C CYS A 132 0.74 2.92 -8.35
N HIS A 133 -0.01 2.06 -7.62
CA HIS A 133 -0.57 0.86 -8.22
C HIS A 133 -1.70 1.20 -9.21
N GLY A 134 -2.57 2.12 -8.85
CA GLY A 134 -3.74 2.47 -9.64
C GLY A 134 -4.87 1.43 -9.56
N SER A 135 -5.94 1.64 -10.31
CA SER A 135 -7.09 0.74 -10.40
C SER A 135 -7.39 0.37 -11.85
N ARG A 136 -7.65 -0.92 -12.10
CA ARG A 136 -8.03 -1.39 -13.45
C ARG A 136 -9.50 -1.12 -13.80
N ASN A 137 -10.34 -0.96 -12.81
CA ASN A 137 -11.81 -0.99 -12.98
C ASN A 137 -12.48 0.36 -12.71
N SER A 138 -11.73 1.40 -12.46
CA SER A 138 -12.25 2.76 -12.30
C SER A 138 -11.50 3.69 -13.26
N ASN A 139 -12.23 4.53 -13.96
CA ASN A 139 -11.64 5.59 -14.79
C ASN A 139 -10.80 6.58 -13.96
N GLU A 140 -10.76 6.41 -12.64
CA GLU A 140 -10.06 7.29 -11.71
C GLU A 140 -9.44 6.47 -10.56
N SER A 141 -8.12 6.45 -10.55
CA SER A 141 -7.36 5.88 -9.42
C SER A 141 -7.36 6.86 -8.24
N LEU A 142 -7.98 6.49 -7.12
CA LEU A 142 -7.99 7.32 -5.92
C LEU A 142 -6.59 7.54 -5.35
N ASP A 143 -5.68 6.56 -5.51
CA ASP A 143 -4.27 6.71 -5.14
C ASP A 143 -3.62 7.84 -5.94
N LYS A 144 -3.82 7.85 -7.26
CA LYS A 144 -3.29 8.86 -8.17
C LYS A 144 -3.86 10.23 -7.84
N LYS A 145 -5.18 10.36 -7.67
CA LYS A 145 -5.84 11.62 -7.28
C LYS A 145 -5.30 12.21 -6.00
N PHE A 146 -5.05 11.38 -4.99
CA PHE A 146 -4.44 11.85 -3.74
C PHE A 146 -3.06 12.45 -3.98
N ILE A 147 -2.23 11.78 -4.79
CA ILE A 147 -0.88 12.25 -5.11
C ILE A 147 -0.95 13.51 -5.99
N GLU A 148 -1.85 13.58 -6.99
CA GLU A 148 -2.10 14.77 -7.81
C GLU A 148 -2.45 15.99 -6.96
N TYR A 149 -3.36 15.83 -6.00
CA TYR A 149 -3.71 16.89 -5.08
C TYR A 149 -2.50 17.39 -4.28
N LYS A 150 -1.66 16.47 -3.77
CA LYS A 150 -0.44 16.82 -3.03
C LYS A 150 0.58 17.54 -3.92
N ILE A 151 0.70 17.15 -5.17
CA ILE A 151 1.57 17.83 -6.15
C ILE A 151 1.10 19.27 -6.36
N LEU A 152 -0.19 19.47 -6.61
CA LEU A 152 -0.79 20.80 -6.79
C LEU A 152 -0.59 21.70 -5.58
N ASP A 153 -0.84 21.16 -4.39
CA ASP A 153 -0.67 21.90 -3.11
C ASP A 153 0.80 22.31 -2.87
N SER A 154 1.76 21.49 -3.32
CA SER A 154 3.19 21.77 -3.18
C SER A 154 3.72 22.90 -4.08
N GLY A 155 3.02 23.20 -5.16
CA GLY A 155 3.48 24.16 -6.20
C GLY A 155 4.72 23.70 -6.98
N LYS A 156 5.13 22.43 -6.86
CA LYS A 156 6.33 21.87 -7.51
C LYS A 156 5.98 21.16 -8.81
N LYS A 157 6.94 21.15 -9.77
CA LYS A 157 6.85 20.36 -10.99
C LYS A 157 7.17 18.90 -10.72
N HIS A 158 6.19 18.16 -10.18
CA HIS A 158 6.22 16.73 -9.99
C HIS A 158 5.12 16.07 -10.82
N TYR A 159 5.23 14.78 -10.99
CA TYR A 159 4.32 13.99 -11.83
C TYR A 159 3.83 12.77 -11.09
N VAL A 160 2.70 12.23 -11.52
CA VAL A 160 2.19 10.95 -11.04
C VAL A 160 1.64 10.11 -12.18
N SER A 161 1.89 8.83 -12.11
CA SER A 161 1.29 7.82 -12.97
C SER A 161 1.00 6.54 -12.17
N SER A 162 0.41 5.55 -12.82
CA SER A 162 0.16 4.26 -12.19
C SER A 162 0.59 3.09 -13.06
N THR A 163 0.84 1.95 -12.43
CA THR A 163 1.22 0.73 -13.17
C THR A 163 0.07 0.19 -14.05
N ASN A 164 -1.16 0.64 -13.82
CA ASN A 164 -2.34 0.28 -14.63
C ASN A 164 -2.66 1.28 -15.75
N GLU A 165 -1.98 2.41 -15.80
CA GLU A 165 -2.17 3.48 -16.80
C GLU A 165 -0.94 3.64 -17.71
N LYS A 166 -0.25 2.56 -18.01
CA LYS A 166 0.97 2.59 -18.84
C LYS A 166 0.75 3.14 -20.24
N ASP A 167 -0.45 3.02 -20.77
CA ASP A 167 -0.77 3.48 -22.10
C ASP A 167 -0.66 5.01 -22.25
N ASN A 168 -0.68 5.74 -21.11
CA ASN A 168 -0.54 7.20 -21.08
C ASN A 168 0.90 7.68 -20.83
N ILE A 169 1.88 6.77 -20.83
CA ILE A 169 3.27 7.15 -20.50
C ILE A 169 3.88 8.08 -21.55
N ASP A 170 3.46 8.00 -22.80
CA ASP A 170 4.00 8.84 -23.86
C ASP A 170 3.53 10.30 -23.72
N GLU A 171 2.28 10.52 -23.28
CA GLU A 171 1.76 11.83 -22.92
C GLU A 171 2.49 12.39 -21.67
N LEU A 172 2.71 11.57 -20.66
CA LEU A 172 3.49 11.93 -19.47
C LEU A 172 4.89 12.40 -19.86
N ILE A 173 5.59 11.66 -20.73
CA ILE A 173 6.93 12.01 -21.23
C ILE A 173 6.91 13.32 -22.00
N LYS A 174 5.89 13.54 -22.83
CA LYS A 174 5.70 14.81 -23.55
C LYS A 174 5.61 15.97 -22.57
N ASN A 175 4.77 15.87 -21.55
CA ASN A 175 4.60 16.92 -20.53
C ASN A 175 5.91 17.20 -19.76
N ILE A 176 6.66 16.14 -19.38
CA ILE A 176 7.97 16.27 -18.71
C ILE A 176 8.95 17.07 -19.60
N LYS A 177 8.98 16.79 -20.90
CA LYS A 177 9.85 17.50 -21.86
C LYS A 177 9.41 18.95 -22.09
N GLU A 178 8.11 19.20 -22.22
CA GLU A 178 7.55 20.55 -22.36
C GLU A 178 7.87 21.42 -21.14
N ASP A 179 7.97 20.83 -19.97
CA ASP A 179 8.42 21.50 -18.74
C ASP A 179 9.96 21.70 -18.67
N GLY A 180 10.72 21.20 -19.65
CA GLY A 180 12.17 21.34 -19.73
C GLY A 180 12.91 20.45 -18.71
N ILE A 181 12.31 19.34 -18.29
CA ILE A 181 12.89 18.43 -17.29
C ILE A 181 13.62 17.28 -17.98
N ASP A 182 14.88 17.11 -17.65
CA ASP A 182 15.78 16.08 -18.20
C ASP A 182 16.37 15.13 -17.14
N ASP A 183 16.13 15.39 -15.83
CA ASP A 183 16.52 14.54 -14.69
C ASP A 183 15.33 14.37 -13.75
N ILE A 184 14.93 13.12 -13.46
CA ILE A 184 13.75 12.80 -12.67
C ILE A 184 14.02 11.64 -11.71
N LEU A 185 13.50 11.73 -10.49
CA LEU A 185 13.49 10.65 -9.51
C LEU A 185 12.15 9.93 -9.54
N ILE A 186 12.15 8.66 -9.86
CA ILE A 186 10.96 7.79 -9.77
C ILE A 186 10.81 7.31 -8.32
N ILE A 187 9.66 7.60 -7.72
CA ILE A 187 9.32 7.13 -6.37
C ILE A 187 8.12 6.18 -6.43
N PRO A 188 8.34 4.87 -6.27
CA PRO A 188 7.26 3.88 -6.20
C PRO A 188 6.47 4.01 -4.90
N ILE A 189 5.17 4.28 -5.01
CA ILE A 189 4.22 4.27 -3.88
C ILE A 189 3.56 2.89 -3.83
N LEU A 190 4.37 1.90 -3.45
CA LEU A 190 3.99 0.49 -3.39
C LEU A 190 4.42 -0.11 -2.04
N LEU A 191 3.61 -1.02 -1.49
CA LEU A 191 3.96 -1.73 -0.25
C LEU A 191 5.07 -2.75 -0.44
N THR A 192 5.18 -3.33 -1.65
CA THR A 192 6.11 -4.43 -1.94
C THR A 192 6.86 -4.19 -3.25
N LYS A 193 8.07 -4.73 -3.37
CA LYS A 193 8.81 -4.80 -4.63
C LYS A 193 8.42 -6.05 -5.43
N GLY A 194 7.12 -6.25 -5.64
CA GLY A 194 6.60 -7.38 -6.40
C GLY A 194 6.70 -7.20 -7.91
N TYR A 195 5.81 -7.88 -8.64
CA TYR A 195 5.78 -7.91 -10.11
C TYR A 195 5.74 -6.51 -10.74
N HIS A 196 4.86 -5.63 -10.25
CA HIS A 196 4.71 -4.27 -10.79
C HIS A 196 5.96 -3.42 -10.56
N PHE A 197 6.58 -3.49 -9.39
CA PHE A 197 7.83 -2.78 -9.13
C PHE A 197 8.92 -3.20 -10.13
N THR A 198 9.12 -4.52 -10.28
CA THR A 198 10.17 -5.06 -11.15
C THR A 198 9.86 -4.80 -12.62
N LYS A 199 8.71 -5.27 -13.11
CA LYS A 199 8.42 -5.27 -14.55
C LYS A 199 8.03 -3.90 -15.08
N ASP A 200 7.22 -3.17 -14.31
CA ASP A 200 6.58 -1.96 -14.81
C ASP A 200 7.39 -0.70 -14.52
N ILE A 201 8.22 -0.73 -13.47
CA ILE A 201 8.97 0.47 -13.06
C ILE A 201 10.44 0.39 -13.45
N ILE A 202 11.19 -0.67 -13.01
CA ILE A 202 12.66 -0.65 -13.05
C ILE A 202 13.30 -1.45 -14.18
N LEU A 203 12.63 -2.46 -14.75
CA LEU A 203 13.25 -3.36 -15.71
C LEU A 203 13.61 -2.62 -17.01
N ASP A 204 14.88 -2.70 -17.43
CA ASP A 204 15.33 -2.10 -18.71
C ASP A 204 14.92 -3.02 -19.89
N ASN A 205 13.64 -3.02 -20.24
CA ASN A 205 13.01 -3.89 -21.23
C ASN A 205 12.31 -3.11 -22.36
N GLY A 206 12.50 -1.80 -22.42
CA GLY A 206 11.83 -0.91 -23.37
C GLY A 206 10.40 -0.50 -22.99
N GLU A 207 9.75 -1.17 -22.03
CA GLU A 207 8.33 -0.99 -21.69
C GLU A 207 8.10 -0.42 -20.29
N SER A 208 9.10 -0.47 -19.41
CA SER A 208 9.00 0.09 -18.05
C SER A 208 9.06 1.62 -18.08
N PHE A 209 8.59 2.27 -17.00
CA PHE A 209 8.73 3.71 -16.83
C PHE A 209 10.20 4.15 -16.97
N PHE A 210 11.12 3.44 -16.29
CA PHE A 210 12.55 3.71 -16.38
C PHE A 210 13.07 3.64 -17.81
N SER A 211 12.76 2.55 -18.56
CA SER A 211 13.21 2.36 -19.93
C SER A 211 12.68 3.42 -20.89
N LYS A 212 11.39 3.77 -20.77
CA LYS A 212 10.76 4.76 -21.65
C LYS A 212 11.29 6.17 -21.40
N LEU A 213 11.54 6.55 -20.15
CA LEU A 213 12.19 7.83 -19.82
C LEU A 213 13.60 7.88 -20.44
N LYS A 214 14.40 6.84 -20.22
CA LYS A 214 15.76 6.71 -20.74
C LYS A 214 15.80 6.79 -22.28
N LYS A 215 14.89 6.09 -22.98
CA LYS A 215 14.75 6.13 -24.45
C LYS A 215 14.43 7.53 -24.96
N ASN A 216 13.80 8.35 -24.13
CA ASN A 216 13.43 9.73 -24.44
C ASN A 216 14.45 10.78 -23.96
N ASN A 217 15.69 10.35 -23.63
CA ASN A 217 16.79 11.18 -23.13
C ASN A 217 16.48 11.91 -21.82
N ILE A 218 15.60 11.36 -20.99
CA ILE A 218 15.35 11.83 -19.64
C ILE A 218 16.15 10.91 -18.70
N LYS A 219 17.10 11.49 -17.97
CA LYS A 219 17.84 10.78 -16.95
C LYS A 219 16.88 10.41 -15.83
N ALA A 220 16.77 9.12 -15.54
CA ALA A 220 15.89 8.61 -14.50
C ALA A 220 16.68 7.85 -13.43
N GLU A 221 16.40 8.14 -12.18
CA GLU A 221 16.83 7.36 -11.04
C GLU A 221 15.58 6.74 -10.38
N VAL A 222 15.70 5.57 -9.80
CA VAL A 222 14.57 4.93 -9.10
C VAL A 222 14.93 4.80 -7.63
N LEU A 223 14.03 5.29 -6.75
CA LEU A 223 14.13 5.00 -5.33
C LEU A 223 13.85 3.50 -5.12
N ASP A 224 14.92 2.73 -4.91
CA ASP A 224 14.85 1.27 -4.74
C ASP A 224 14.35 0.90 -3.33
N LYS A 225 13.15 1.37 -2.97
CA LYS A 225 12.52 1.18 -1.67
C LYS A 225 11.02 0.97 -1.80
N ALA A 226 10.50 -0.08 -1.14
CA ALA A 226 9.07 -0.24 -0.95
C ALA A 226 8.64 0.31 0.41
N LEU A 227 7.41 0.81 0.51
CA LEU A 227 6.91 1.38 1.77
C LEU A 227 6.81 0.33 2.89
N GLY A 228 6.61 -0.95 2.55
CA GLY A 228 6.61 -2.02 3.56
C GLY A 228 7.94 -2.22 4.29
N GLU A 229 9.08 -1.88 3.67
CA GLU A 229 10.40 -1.91 4.33
C GLU A 229 10.78 -0.59 5.03
N ASP A 230 9.98 0.47 4.83
CA ASP A 230 10.23 1.77 5.44
C ASP A 230 9.83 1.79 6.92
N LYS A 231 10.81 1.92 7.80
CA LYS A 231 10.58 1.98 9.25
C LYS A 231 9.73 3.19 9.68
N LEU A 232 9.89 4.35 9.02
CA LEU A 232 9.11 5.54 9.34
C LEU A 232 7.64 5.35 8.95
N PHE A 233 7.41 4.78 7.77
CA PHE A 233 6.07 4.42 7.32
C PHE A 233 5.39 3.43 8.28
N ARG A 234 6.07 2.35 8.69
CA ARG A 234 5.52 1.40 9.65
C ARG A 234 5.27 2.02 11.02
N LYS A 235 6.16 2.94 11.47
CA LYS A 235 5.94 3.70 12.72
C LYS A 235 4.68 4.57 12.65
N LEU A 236 4.40 5.17 11.49
CA LEU A 236 3.16 5.91 11.25
C LEU A 236 1.95 4.98 11.37
N MET A 237 2.00 3.79 10.76
CA MET A 237 0.93 2.79 10.90
C MET A 237 0.70 2.37 12.36
N MET A 238 1.76 2.28 13.18
CA MET A 238 1.62 1.99 14.61
C MET A 238 0.90 3.12 15.38
N LYS A 239 1.03 4.39 14.95
CA LYS A 239 0.24 5.49 15.53
C LYS A 239 -1.24 5.38 15.18
N ASN A 240 -1.55 4.97 13.95
CA ASN A 240 -2.94 4.77 13.54
C ASN A 240 -3.59 3.61 14.31
N ILE A 241 -2.84 2.56 14.62
CA ILE A 241 -3.31 1.47 15.47
C ILE A 241 -3.61 1.97 16.89
N ASP A 242 -2.72 2.84 17.45
CA ASP A 242 -2.97 3.45 18.76
C ASP A 242 -4.32 4.18 18.82
N SER A 243 -4.70 4.89 17.75
CA SER A 243 -5.94 5.67 17.75
C SER A 243 -7.19 4.79 17.87
N ILE A 244 -7.23 3.64 17.19
CA ILE A 244 -8.42 2.76 17.25
C ILE A 244 -8.47 1.85 18.48
N ILE A 245 -7.32 1.62 19.14
CA ILE A 245 -7.26 0.81 20.37
C ILE A 245 -7.66 1.63 21.58
N LYS A 246 -7.31 2.93 21.62
CA LYS A 246 -7.54 3.81 22.77
C LYS A 246 -8.95 4.43 22.82
N ASP A 247 -9.61 4.52 21.67
CA ASP A 247 -11.01 4.96 21.56
C ASP A 247 -12.00 3.83 21.95
#